data_27dfc1fe3ed3d812ad243a26c80d5bfe
#
_entry.id   27dfc1fe3ed3d812ad243a26c80d5bfe
#
_cell.length_a   1.000
_cell.length_b   1.000
_cell.length_c   1.000
_cell.angle_alpha   90.00
_cell.angle_beta   90.00
_cell.angle_gamma   90.00
#
_symmetry.space_group_name_H-M   'P 1'
#
loop_
_entity.id
_entity.type
_entity.pdbx_description
1 polymer ?
#
loop_
_entity_poly.entity_id
_entity_poly.type
_entity_poly.pdbx_seq_one_letter_code
_entity_poly.pdbx_strand_id
1 'polypeptide(L)'
;MPELIKQLRQHLLTGVSYAIPFIACGGLLIAFAIAFAPMTPTGPDFSQAPRLKLILDIGSASFALMLPVLAGYIAYSVGGKPALVPGFLGGYFSDQVKAGFLGAILAGLLAGYVVELLKKIPVSKHLRPIMPILVIPILSGALIGVVMLKVLGGPIALLMSHANSALRAMGTGNSVVLALILGAMIAFDMGGPINKTAFFFGAAMLKEGNYQIMGACAAAICTPPLGMGLATLLQKSLWSTEERDAGLAGIWMGLIGITEGAIPFAAADPIRVIPSIVAGSAVAAVIAMVGKVGDHAPHGGPIVLPAVDHRLVYVLAIVTGTIATAISINLLKARNRRLTDRREEEAA
;
A
#
# COMPACT_ATOMS: atom_id res chain seq x y z
N MET A 1 20.82 -19.76 -4.22
CA MET A 1 19.99 -19.03 -3.22
C MET A 1 19.66 -17.58 -3.61
N PRO A 2 20.60 -16.74 -4.09
CA PRO A 2 20.26 -15.34 -4.44
C PRO A 2 19.23 -15.24 -5.57
N GLU A 3 19.27 -16.11 -6.58
CA GLU A 3 18.36 -16.05 -7.73
C GLU A 3 16.92 -16.46 -7.37
N LEU A 4 16.75 -17.47 -6.52
CA LEU A 4 15.44 -17.91 -6.04
C LEU A 4 14.74 -16.78 -5.24
N ILE A 5 15.48 -16.09 -4.35
CA ILE A 5 14.96 -14.97 -3.56
C ILE A 5 14.55 -13.82 -4.49
N LYS A 6 15.35 -13.53 -5.51
CA LYS A 6 15.06 -12.50 -6.51
C LYS A 6 13.79 -12.81 -7.30
N GLN A 7 13.65 -14.05 -7.77
CA GLN A 7 12.45 -14.52 -8.49
C GLN A 7 11.21 -14.44 -7.58
N LEU A 8 11.30 -14.95 -6.34
CA LEU A 8 10.20 -14.89 -5.37
C LEU A 8 9.75 -13.44 -5.13
N ARG A 9 10.71 -12.53 -4.89
CA ARG A 9 10.43 -11.10 -4.75
C ARG A 9 9.71 -10.54 -5.97
N GLN A 10 10.15 -10.88 -7.18
CA GLN A 10 9.52 -10.42 -8.42
C GLN A 10 8.07 -10.91 -8.54
N HIS A 11 7.79 -12.18 -8.21
CA HIS A 11 6.44 -12.74 -8.24
C HIS A 11 5.52 -12.03 -7.26
N LEU A 12 5.99 -11.79 -6.02
CA LEU A 12 5.23 -11.07 -5.00
C LEU A 12 4.93 -9.62 -5.43
N LEU A 13 5.93 -8.91 -5.94
CA LEU A 13 5.76 -7.54 -6.42
C LEU A 13 4.81 -7.44 -7.61
N THR A 14 4.80 -8.44 -8.48
CA THR A 14 3.82 -8.52 -9.58
C THR A 14 2.41 -8.56 -9.02
N GLY A 15 2.10 -9.49 -8.11
CA GLY A 15 0.78 -9.59 -7.51
C GLY A 15 0.35 -8.31 -6.80
N VAL A 16 1.23 -7.73 -5.98
CA VAL A 16 0.96 -6.46 -5.28
C VAL A 16 0.68 -5.33 -6.27
N SER A 17 1.48 -5.19 -7.33
CA SER A 17 1.31 -4.12 -8.32
C SER A 17 -0.03 -4.18 -9.05
N TYR A 18 -0.53 -5.38 -9.35
CA TYR A 18 -1.85 -5.55 -9.96
C TYR A 18 -3.00 -5.38 -8.96
N ALA A 19 -2.80 -5.66 -7.67
CA ALA A 19 -3.83 -5.47 -6.65
C ALA A 19 -4.05 -4.00 -6.27
N ILE A 20 -3.02 -3.15 -6.36
CA ILE A 20 -3.09 -1.73 -5.96
C ILE A 20 -4.20 -0.94 -6.65
N PRO A 21 -4.43 -1.02 -7.97
CA PRO A 21 -5.54 -0.29 -8.61
C PRO A 21 -6.91 -0.65 -8.03
N PHE A 22 -7.13 -1.91 -7.65
CA PHE A 22 -8.37 -2.36 -7.02
C PHE A 22 -8.52 -1.79 -5.61
N ILE A 23 -7.42 -1.73 -4.86
CA ILE A 23 -7.39 -1.13 -3.52
C ILE A 23 -7.66 0.37 -3.60
N ALA A 24 -6.97 1.07 -4.51
CA ALA A 24 -7.12 2.52 -4.67
C ALA A 24 -8.53 2.91 -5.14
N CYS A 25 -9.06 2.23 -6.15
CA CYS A 25 -10.43 2.43 -6.61
C CYS A 25 -11.43 2.17 -5.49
N GLY A 26 -11.32 1.04 -4.81
CA GLY A 26 -12.17 0.69 -3.67
C GLY A 26 -12.08 1.73 -2.56
N GLY A 27 -10.85 2.12 -2.18
CA GLY A 27 -10.60 3.09 -1.12
C GLY A 27 -11.19 4.46 -1.39
N LEU A 28 -10.99 4.99 -2.57
CA LEU A 28 -11.54 6.30 -2.95
C LEU A 28 -13.07 6.31 -3.00
N LEU A 29 -13.69 5.27 -3.56
CA LEU A 29 -15.14 5.16 -3.61
C LEU A 29 -15.75 4.98 -2.22
N ILE A 30 -15.15 4.16 -1.35
CA ILE A 30 -15.57 3.99 0.04
C ILE A 30 -15.45 5.33 0.79
N ALA A 31 -14.29 5.99 0.70
CA ALA A 31 -14.05 7.29 1.34
C ALA A 31 -15.06 8.35 0.87
N PHE A 32 -15.31 8.42 -0.44
CA PHE A 32 -16.31 9.32 -1.01
C PHE A 32 -17.72 9.03 -0.47
N ALA A 33 -18.14 7.78 -0.47
CA ALA A 33 -19.46 7.40 0.04
C ALA A 33 -19.62 7.78 1.53
N ILE A 34 -18.62 7.53 2.36
CA ILE A 34 -18.62 7.89 3.78
C ILE A 34 -18.60 9.41 3.96
N ALA A 35 -17.84 10.14 3.12
CA ALA A 35 -17.70 11.60 3.21
C ALA A 35 -19.04 12.34 3.07
N PHE A 36 -19.91 11.84 2.22
CA PHE A 36 -21.19 12.48 1.89
C PHE A 36 -22.40 11.80 2.55
N ALA A 37 -22.20 10.71 3.29
CA ALA A 37 -23.27 10.06 4.04
C ALA A 37 -23.66 10.87 5.28
N PRO A 38 -24.95 10.92 5.64
CA PRO A 38 -25.39 11.45 6.93
C PRO A 38 -24.71 10.70 8.07
N MET A 39 -24.16 11.45 9.03
CA MET A 39 -23.47 10.86 10.18
C MET A 39 -24.43 10.68 11.35
N THR A 40 -24.44 9.49 11.93
CA THR A 40 -25.15 9.15 13.17
C THR A 40 -24.16 8.86 14.30
N PRO A 41 -24.58 8.77 15.57
CA PRO A 41 -23.70 8.35 16.65
C PRO A 41 -23.06 6.97 16.47
N THR A 42 -23.65 6.12 15.61
CA THR A 42 -23.17 4.77 15.30
C THR A 42 -22.36 4.68 14.00
N GLY A 43 -22.20 5.82 13.29
CA GLY A 43 -21.46 5.89 12.03
C GLY A 43 -22.27 6.43 10.86
N PRO A 44 -21.77 6.32 9.61
CA PRO A 44 -22.46 6.81 8.43
C PRO A 44 -23.74 6.02 8.15
N ASP A 45 -24.84 6.73 7.91
CA ASP A 45 -26.15 6.13 7.59
C ASP A 45 -26.44 6.22 6.09
N PHE A 46 -26.62 5.08 5.46
CA PHE A 46 -26.94 4.98 4.03
C PHE A 46 -28.42 4.68 3.76
N SER A 47 -29.25 4.54 4.79
CA SER A 47 -30.68 4.15 4.66
C SER A 47 -31.48 5.12 3.79
N GLN A 48 -31.17 6.41 3.89
CA GLN A 48 -31.81 7.49 3.12
C GLN A 48 -30.94 7.99 1.95
N ALA A 49 -29.82 7.32 1.67
CA ALA A 49 -28.88 7.75 0.64
C ALA A 49 -28.52 6.61 -0.35
N PRO A 50 -29.49 6.10 -1.15
CA PRO A 50 -29.29 4.90 -1.97
C PRO A 50 -28.19 5.08 -3.03
N ARG A 51 -27.95 6.30 -3.53
CA ARG A 51 -26.85 6.59 -4.47
C ARG A 51 -25.49 6.46 -3.82
N LEU A 52 -25.35 6.92 -2.58
CA LEU A 52 -24.10 6.78 -1.82
C LEU A 52 -23.88 5.32 -1.42
N LYS A 53 -24.97 4.61 -1.07
CA LYS A 53 -24.91 3.15 -0.84
C LYS A 53 -24.41 2.40 -2.06
N LEU A 54 -24.89 2.75 -3.26
CA LEU A 54 -24.40 2.16 -4.52
C LEU A 54 -22.90 2.40 -4.71
N ILE A 55 -22.42 3.61 -4.47
CA ILE A 55 -20.99 3.95 -4.57
C ILE A 55 -20.19 3.14 -3.54
N LEU A 56 -20.67 3.03 -2.32
CA LEU A 56 -20.07 2.20 -1.27
C LEU A 56 -19.96 0.74 -1.70
N ASP A 57 -21.01 0.18 -2.27
CA ASP A 57 -21.08 -1.21 -2.71
C ASP A 57 -20.11 -1.48 -3.87
N ILE A 58 -20.00 -0.56 -4.84
CA ILE A 58 -19.01 -0.63 -5.92
C ILE A 58 -17.58 -0.58 -5.34
N GLY A 59 -17.31 0.35 -4.44
CA GLY A 59 -16.00 0.47 -3.78
C GLY A 59 -15.66 -0.78 -2.97
N SER A 60 -16.61 -1.31 -2.22
CA SER A 60 -16.45 -2.54 -1.43
C SER A 60 -16.19 -3.76 -2.31
N ALA A 61 -16.87 -3.86 -3.45
CA ALA A 61 -16.63 -4.93 -4.43
C ALA A 61 -15.22 -4.85 -5.01
N SER A 62 -14.76 -3.63 -5.39
CA SER A 62 -13.40 -3.42 -5.87
C SER A 62 -12.36 -3.84 -4.80
N PHE A 63 -12.56 -3.44 -3.56
CA PHE A 63 -11.67 -3.79 -2.45
C PHE A 63 -11.71 -5.29 -2.11
N ALA A 64 -12.85 -5.96 -2.24
CA ALA A 64 -12.99 -7.40 -2.03
C ALA A 64 -12.15 -8.22 -3.03
N LEU A 65 -11.95 -7.70 -4.25
CA LEU A 65 -11.11 -8.34 -5.26
C LEU A 65 -9.60 -8.28 -4.96
N MET A 66 -9.16 -7.53 -3.95
CA MET A 66 -7.74 -7.37 -3.59
C MET A 66 -7.01 -8.70 -3.46
N LEU A 67 -7.52 -9.63 -2.65
CA LEU A 67 -6.86 -10.92 -2.40
C LEU A 67 -6.92 -11.88 -3.60
N PRO A 68 -8.05 -12.05 -4.30
CA PRO A 68 -8.11 -12.77 -5.55
C PRO A 68 -7.13 -12.25 -6.60
N VAL A 69 -7.06 -10.93 -6.79
CA VAL A 69 -6.14 -10.32 -7.77
C VAL A 69 -4.69 -10.51 -7.35
N LEU A 70 -4.36 -10.29 -6.08
CA LEU A 70 -3.02 -10.56 -5.55
C LEU A 70 -2.56 -11.98 -5.89
N ALA A 71 -3.32 -12.99 -5.49
CA ALA A 71 -2.98 -14.39 -5.69
C ALA A 71 -2.97 -14.78 -7.18
N GLY A 72 -3.94 -14.29 -7.95
CA GLY A 72 -4.05 -14.52 -9.38
C GLY A 72 -2.82 -14.04 -10.15
N TYR A 73 -2.33 -12.82 -9.85
CA TYR A 73 -1.17 -12.27 -10.54
C TYR A 73 0.19 -12.75 -10.00
N ILE A 74 0.25 -13.19 -8.74
CA ILE A 74 1.40 -13.98 -8.26
C ILE A 74 1.48 -15.28 -9.06
N ALA A 75 0.38 -16.02 -9.18
CA ALA A 75 0.31 -17.27 -9.94
C ALA A 75 0.63 -17.06 -11.42
N TYR A 76 0.11 -15.98 -12.02
CA TYR A 76 0.42 -15.60 -13.40
C TYR A 76 1.91 -15.33 -13.61
N SER A 77 2.55 -14.65 -12.68
CA SER A 77 3.99 -14.35 -12.77
C SER A 77 4.86 -15.61 -12.72
N VAL A 78 4.37 -16.68 -12.09
CA VAL A 78 5.06 -17.99 -12.04
C VAL A 78 4.67 -18.87 -13.22
N GLY A 79 3.35 -19.11 -13.40
CA GLY A 79 2.81 -20.13 -14.30
C GLY A 79 2.12 -19.59 -15.55
N GLY A 80 2.15 -18.27 -15.81
CA GLY A 80 1.52 -17.65 -16.98
C GLY A 80 -0.01 -17.73 -16.96
N LYS A 81 -0.65 -17.54 -18.13
CA LYS A 81 -2.12 -17.47 -18.27
C LYS A 81 -2.90 -18.64 -17.64
N PRO A 82 -2.49 -19.91 -17.78
CA PRO A 82 -3.23 -21.01 -17.17
C PRO A 82 -3.28 -20.97 -15.64
N ALA A 83 -2.36 -20.25 -15.00
CA ALA A 83 -2.30 -20.12 -13.55
C ALA A 83 -3.26 -19.06 -12.99
N LEU A 84 -3.86 -18.21 -13.82
CA LEU A 84 -4.80 -17.18 -13.35
C LEU A 84 -5.97 -17.81 -12.59
N VAL A 85 -6.65 -18.79 -13.15
CA VAL A 85 -7.84 -19.41 -12.54
C VAL A 85 -7.52 -19.99 -11.15
N PRO A 86 -6.55 -20.91 -10.99
CA PRO A 86 -6.23 -21.46 -9.67
C PRO A 86 -5.71 -20.37 -8.70
N GLY A 87 -4.99 -19.34 -9.19
CA GLY A 87 -4.54 -18.23 -8.37
C GLY A 87 -5.70 -17.39 -7.85
N PHE A 88 -6.64 -16.97 -8.69
CA PHE A 88 -7.83 -16.23 -8.30
C PHE A 88 -8.69 -17.03 -7.32
N LEU A 89 -8.93 -18.31 -7.57
CA LEU A 89 -9.66 -19.20 -6.65
C LEU A 89 -8.96 -19.31 -5.31
N GLY A 90 -7.63 -19.47 -5.30
CA GLY A 90 -6.84 -19.55 -4.08
C GLY A 90 -6.94 -18.27 -3.24
N GLY A 91 -6.88 -17.10 -3.87
CA GLY A 91 -7.08 -15.80 -3.20
C GLY A 91 -8.50 -15.61 -2.66
N TYR A 92 -9.51 -16.04 -3.42
CA TYR A 92 -10.91 -16.02 -3.00
C TYR A 92 -11.15 -16.92 -1.77
N PHE A 93 -10.66 -18.16 -1.81
CA PHE A 93 -10.78 -19.06 -0.66
C PHE A 93 -9.97 -18.60 0.55
N SER A 94 -8.81 -17.95 0.33
CA SER A 94 -8.04 -17.34 1.42
C SER A 94 -8.86 -16.31 2.22
N ASP A 95 -9.66 -15.50 1.54
CA ASP A 95 -10.58 -14.55 2.17
C ASP A 95 -11.67 -15.28 2.97
N GLN A 96 -12.31 -16.29 2.36
CA GLN A 96 -13.38 -17.06 2.98
C GLN A 96 -12.96 -17.80 4.27
N VAL A 97 -11.76 -18.42 4.25
CA VAL A 97 -11.24 -19.15 5.42
C VAL A 97 -10.52 -18.26 6.42
N LYS A 98 -10.54 -16.92 6.23
CA LYS A 98 -9.85 -15.92 7.06
C LYS A 98 -8.32 -16.12 7.12
N ALA A 99 -7.74 -16.72 6.09
CA ALA A 99 -6.29 -16.84 5.95
C ALA A 99 -5.64 -15.52 5.47
N GLY A 100 -6.45 -14.53 5.07
CA GLY A 100 -6.05 -13.18 4.76
C GLY A 100 -5.01 -13.08 3.63
N PHE A 101 -4.17 -12.05 3.69
CA PHE A 101 -3.18 -11.81 2.65
C PHE A 101 -2.05 -12.85 2.61
N LEU A 102 -1.68 -13.44 3.77
CA LEU A 102 -0.68 -14.51 3.82
C LEU A 102 -1.18 -15.74 3.07
N GLY A 103 -2.45 -16.10 3.29
CA GLY A 103 -3.10 -17.19 2.55
C GLY A 103 -3.14 -16.91 1.05
N ALA A 104 -3.45 -15.69 0.64
CA ALA A 104 -3.48 -15.29 -0.77
C ALA A 104 -2.10 -15.39 -1.43
N ILE A 105 -1.04 -14.94 -0.75
CA ILE A 105 0.34 -15.06 -1.23
C ILE A 105 0.70 -16.54 -1.44
N LEU A 106 0.49 -17.37 -0.42
CA LEU A 106 0.84 -18.79 -0.49
C LEU A 106 0.02 -19.52 -1.55
N ALA A 107 -1.29 -19.23 -1.64
CA ALA A 107 -2.15 -19.78 -2.66
C ALA A 107 -1.69 -19.43 -4.08
N GLY A 108 -1.31 -18.15 -4.29
CA GLY A 108 -0.80 -17.68 -5.58
C GLY A 108 0.49 -18.37 -6.01
N LEU A 109 1.46 -18.48 -5.09
CA LEU A 109 2.71 -19.20 -5.35
C LEU A 109 2.46 -20.69 -5.64
N LEU A 110 1.68 -21.36 -4.79
CA LEU A 110 1.32 -22.77 -5.00
C LEU A 110 0.61 -22.98 -6.33
N ALA A 111 -0.36 -22.13 -6.67
CA ALA A 111 -1.07 -22.22 -7.94
C ALA A 111 -0.13 -22.09 -9.13
N GLY A 112 0.79 -21.12 -9.07
CA GLY A 112 1.79 -20.94 -10.12
C GLY A 112 2.69 -22.16 -10.30
N TYR A 113 3.28 -22.67 -9.21
CA TYR A 113 4.16 -23.83 -9.27
C TYR A 113 3.44 -25.12 -9.64
N VAL A 114 2.21 -25.34 -9.17
CA VAL A 114 1.38 -26.49 -9.59
C VAL A 114 1.15 -26.44 -11.11
N VAL A 115 0.84 -25.27 -11.65
CA VAL A 115 0.67 -25.12 -13.10
C VAL A 115 1.96 -25.40 -13.85
N GLU A 116 3.12 -24.93 -13.37
CA GLU A 116 4.41 -25.25 -13.98
C GLU A 116 4.72 -26.76 -13.96
N LEU A 117 4.32 -27.47 -12.90
CA LEU A 117 4.44 -28.93 -12.87
C LEU A 117 3.51 -29.61 -13.88
N LEU A 118 2.25 -29.17 -13.97
CA LEU A 118 1.28 -29.74 -14.91
C LEU A 118 1.66 -29.51 -16.36
N LYS A 119 2.31 -28.42 -16.71
CA LYS A 119 2.84 -28.13 -18.05
C LYS A 119 3.92 -29.10 -18.49
N LYS A 120 4.64 -29.74 -17.56
CA LYS A 120 5.69 -30.71 -17.87
C LYS A 120 5.14 -32.09 -18.24
N ILE A 121 3.86 -32.36 -18.05
CA ILE A 121 3.24 -33.64 -18.37
C ILE A 121 3.22 -33.81 -19.88
N PRO A 122 3.84 -34.88 -20.41
CA PRO A 122 3.83 -35.16 -21.85
C PRO A 122 2.43 -35.58 -22.30
N VAL A 123 1.89 -34.86 -23.27
CA VAL A 123 0.57 -35.17 -23.86
C VAL A 123 0.64 -35.30 -25.38
N SER A 124 -0.31 -36.01 -25.96
CA SER A 124 -0.40 -36.16 -27.42
C SER A 124 -0.59 -34.80 -28.11
N LYS A 125 -0.19 -34.72 -29.39
CA LYS A 125 -0.30 -33.49 -30.20
C LYS A 125 -1.74 -32.95 -30.25
N HIS A 126 -2.74 -33.80 -30.20
CA HIS A 126 -4.17 -33.43 -30.25
C HIS A 126 -4.68 -32.83 -28.94
N LEU A 127 -4.13 -33.20 -27.79
CA LEU A 127 -4.50 -32.67 -26.48
C LEU A 127 -3.71 -31.40 -26.08
N ARG A 128 -2.56 -31.15 -26.72
CA ARG A 128 -1.68 -30.03 -26.40
C ARG A 128 -2.38 -28.65 -26.39
N PRO A 129 -3.26 -28.31 -27.36
CA PRO A 129 -3.98 -27.03 -27.34
C PRO A 129 -5.01 -26.88 -26.19
N ILE A 130 -5.58 -28.01 -25.74
CA ILE A 130 -6.62 -28.05 -24.72
C ILE A 130 -6.02 -27.94 -23.31
N MET A 131 -4.77 -28.36 -23.12
CA MET A 131 -4.09 -28.35 -21.81
C MET A 131 -4.12 -27.00 -21.11
N PRO A 132 -3.64 -25.90 -21.72
CA PRO A 132 -3.57 -24.60 -21.00
C PRO A 132 -4.91 -23.92 -20.82
N ILE A 133 -5.93 -24.28 -21.61
CA ILE A 133 -7.23 -23.60 -21.63
C ILE A 133 -8.21 -24.30 -20.68
N LEU A 134 -8.17 -25.63 -20.61
CA LEU A 134 -9.17 -26.41 -19.89
C LEU A 134 -8.56 -27.31 -18.81
N VAL A 135 -7.64 -28.22 -19.21
CA VAL A 135 -7.17 -29.28 -18.30
C VAL A 135 -6.37 -28.71 -17.12
N ILE A 136 -5.38 -27.87 -17.40
CA ILE A 136 -4.55 -27.27 -16.36
C ILE A 136 -5.36 -26.40 -15.40
N PRO A 137 -6.20 -25.45 -15.85
CA PRO A 137 -7.02 -24.64 -14.96
C PRO A 137 -7.99 -25.45 -14.09
N ILE A 138 -8.63 -26.49 -14.64
CA ILE A 138 -9.56 -27.35 -13.88
C ILE A 138 -8.80 -28.12 -12.80
N LEU A 139 -7.74 -28.84 -13.17
CA LEU A 139 -7.00 -29.68 -12.21
C LEU A 139 -6.32 -28.85 -11.14
N SER A 140 -5.63 -27.78 -11.54
CA SER A 140 -4.96 -26.90 -10.58
C SER A 140 -5.95 -26.11 -9.74
N GLY A 141 -7.06 -25.65 -10.32
CA GLY A 141 -8.12 -24.94 -9.57
C GLY A 141 -8.78 -25.82 -8.52
N ALA A 142 -9.13 -27.05 -8.89
CA ALA A 142 -9.68 -28.02 -7.94
C ALA A 142 -8.66 -28.37 -6.82
N LEU A 143 -7.39 -28.60 -7.20
CA LEU A 143 -6.34 -28.91 -6.23
C LEU A 143 -6.13 -27.74 -5.25
N ILE A 144 -5.94 -26.51 -5.76
CA ILE A 144 -5.73 -25.33 -4.92
C ILE A 144 -6.96 -25.07 -4.04
N GLY A 145 -8.18 -25.23 -4.57
CA GLY A 145 -9.41 -25.15 -3.78
C GLY A 145 -9.43 -26.11 -2.60
N VAL A 146 -9.14 -27.39 -2.84
CA VAL A 146 -9.08 -28.40 -1.76
C VAL A 146 -7.97 -28.08 -0.78
N VAL A 147 -6.79 -27.73 -1.24
CA VAL A 147 -5.64 -27.39 -0.39
C VAL A 147 -5.97 -26.18 0.51
N MET A 148 -6.56 -25.12 -0.03
CA MET A 148 -6.93 -23.94 0.75
C MET A 148 -8.07 -24.22 1.73
N LEU A 149 -9.10 -24.95 1.32
CA LEU A 149 -10.27 -25.18 2.17
C LEU A 149 -10.06 -26.24 3.25
N LYS A 150 -9.18 -27.23 3.02
CA LYS A 150 -9.04 -28.40 3.91
C LYS A 150 -7.68 -28.55 4.57
N VAL A 151 -6.62 -28.00 4.00
CA VAL A 151 -5.25 -28.24 4.46
C VAL A 151 -4.59 -26.98 5.02
N LEU A 152 -4.43 -25.96 4.20
CA LEU A 152 -3.64 -24.77 4.53
C LEU A 152 -4.46 -23.63 5.15
N GLY A 153 -5.73 -23.48 4.77
CA GLY A 153 -6.54 -22.35 5.20
C GLY A 153 -6.66 -22.24 6.71
N GLY A 154 -6.96 -23.33 7.41
CA GLY A 154 -7.08 -23.33 8.88
C GLY A 154 -5.79 -22.92 9.60
N PRO A 155 -4.66 -23.61 9.36
CA PRO A 155 -3.37 -23.22 9.96
C PRO A 155 -2.96 -21.78 9.66
N ILE A 156 -3.17 -21.29 8.43
CA ILE A 156 -2.82 -19.91 8.07
C ILE A 156 -3.76 -18.91 8.74
N ALA A 157 -5.06 -19.21 8.81
CA ALA A 157 -6.03 -18.39 9.53
C ALA A 157 -5.68 -18.27 11.02
N LEU A 158 -5.24 -19.36 11.65
CA LEU A 158 -4.78 -19.35 13.03
C LEU A 158 -3.53 -18.46 13.20
N LEU A 159 -2.55 -18.57 12.29
CA LEU A 159 -1.38 -17.70 12.28
C LEU A 159 -1.77 -16.24 12.12
N MET A 160 -2.69 -15.92 11.19
CA MET A 160 -3.20 -14.57 10.99
C MET A 160 -3.92 -14.04 12.24
N SER A 161 -4.73 -14.87 12.89
CA SER A 161 -5.42 -14.51 14.14
C SER A 161 -4.42 -14.18 15.25
N HIS A 162 -3.37 -14.98 15.44
CA HIS A 162 -2.32 -14.72 16.42
C HIS A 162 -1.54 -13.44 16.08
N ALA A 163 -1.15 -13.25 14.81
CA ALA A 163 -0.46 -12.05 14.38
C ALA A 163 -1.31 -10.78 14.63
N ASN A 164 -2.60 -10.85 14.29
CA ASN A 164 -3.54 -9.75 14.51
C ASN A 164 -3.75 -9.46 16.00
N SER A 165 -3.89 -10.50 16.83
CA SER A 165 -3.97 -10.36 18.28
C SER A 165 -2.70 -9.73 18.87
N ALA A 166 -1.51 -10.15 18.40
CA ALA A 166 -0.25 -9.57 18.80
C ALA A 166 -0.17 -8.07 18.42
N LEU A 167 -0.57 -7.71 17.18
CA LEU A 167 -0.62 -6.32 16.75
C LEU A 167 -1.56 -5.46 17.60
N ARG A 168 -2.74 -5.98 17.95
CA ARG A 168 -3.70 -5.28 18.82
C ARG A 168 -3.21 -5.16 20.26
N ALA A 169 -2.43 -6.14 20.74
CA ALA A 169 -1.86 -6.16 22.08
C ALA A 169 -0.54 -5.38 22.20
N MET A 170 -0.04 -4.81 21.10
CA MET A 170 1.23 -4.06 21.11
C MET A 170 1.16 -2.89 22.06
N GLY A 171 2.13 -2.82 22.99
CA GLY A 171 2.34 -1.64 23.81
C GLY A 171 2.81 -0.43 22.99
N THR A 172 2.70 0.76 23.57
CA THR A 172 3.00 2.02 22.86
C THR A 172 4.40 2.04 22.23
N GLY A 173 5.42 1.50 22.92
CA GLY A 173 6.79 1.44 22.39
C GLY A 173 6.92 0.62 21.11
N ASN A 174 6.32 -0.56 21.07
CA ASN A 174 6.34 -1.43 19.89
C ASN A 174 5.52 -0.83 18.73
N SER A 175 4.39 -0.18 19.04
CA SER A 175 3.58 0.52 18.05
C SER A 175 4.35 1.68 17.40
N VAL A 176 5.15 2.41 18.18
CA VAL A 176 6.04 3.47 17.65
C VAL A 176 7.07 2.89 16.68
N VAL A 177 7.71 1.79 17.04
CA VAL A 177 8.69 1.13 16.14
C VAL A 177 8.02 0.69 14.84
N LEU A 178 6.85 0.05 14.92
CA LEU A 178 6.09 -0.33 13.73
C LEU A 178 5.74 0.89 12.86
N ALA A 179 5.26 1.97 13.49
CA ALA A 179 4.91 3.20 12.77
C ALA A 179 6.12 3.86 12.10
N LEU A 180 7.28 3.89 12.77
CA LEU A 180 8.54 4.39 12.19
C LEU A 180 8.93 3.60 10.94
N ILE A 181 8.86 2.27 11.02
CA ILE A 181 9.18 1.39 9.88
C ILE A 181 8.20 1.62 8.73
N LEU A 182 6.89 1.61 9.00
CA LEU A 182 5.88 1.80 7.96
C LEU A 182 5.97 3.19 7.32
N GLY A 183 6.11 4.25 8.12
CA GLY A 183 6.27 5.61 7.63
C GLY A 183 7.52 5.77 6.76
N ALA A 184 8.64 5.18 7.20
CA ALA A 184 9.88 5.18 6.43
C ALA A 184 9.72 4.43 5.09
N MET A 185 9.11 3.24 5.11
CA MET A 185 8.86 2.44 3.90
C MET A 185 7.96 3.17 2.90
N ILE A 186 6.91 3.84 3.38
CA ILE A 186 5.99 4.61 2.52
C ILE A 186 6.73 5.71 1.75
N ALA A 187 7.67 6.41 2.40
CA ALA A 187 8.35 7.54 1.78
C ALA A 187 9.59 7.13 0.97
N PHE A 188 10.21 5.99 1.26
CA PHE A 188 11.55 5.64 0.77
C PHE A 188 11.67 5.64 -0.75
N ASP A 189 10.75 5.01 -1.45
CA ASP A 189 10.75 4.87 -2.92
C ASP A 189 9.47 5.43 -3.60
N MET A 190 8.68 6.23 -2.87
CA MET A 190 7.59 7.09 -3.37
C MET A 190 6.67 6.43 -4.40
N GLY A 191 6.08 5.28 -4.05
CA GLY A 191 5.23 4.48 -4.94
C GLY A 191 5.94 3.28 -5.55
N GLY A 192 7.21 3.06 -5.21
CA GLY A 192 7.98 1.88 -5.60
C GLY A 192 7.63 0.63 -4.78
N PRO A 193 8.45 -0.44 -4.92
CA PRO A 193 8.18 -1.73 -4.28
C PRO A 193 8.09 -1.70 -2.76
N ILE A 194 8.89 -0.84 -2.10
CA ILE A 194 8.92 -0.73 -0.63
C ILE A 194 7.67 -0.01 -0.13
N ASN A 195 7.32 1.13 -0.74
CA ASN A 195 6.09 1.85 -0.48
C ASN A 195 4.87 0.93 -0.65
N LYS A 196 4.78 0.25 -1.80
CA LYS A 196 3.67 -0.66 -2.11
C LYS A 196 3.53 -1.78 -1.10
N THR A 197 4.63 -2.30 -0.58
CA THR A 197 4.61 -3.34 0.46
C THR A 197 4.00 -2.82 1.76
N ALA A 198 4.40 -1.64 2.23
CA ALA A 198 3.85 -1.04 3.44
C ALA A 198 2.38 -0.66 3.26
N PHE A 199 2.02 -0.05 2.13
CA PHE A 199 0.64 0.29 1.80
C PHE A 199 -0.25 -0.94 1.74
N PHE A 200 0.19 -1.99 1.05
CA PHE A 200 -0.55 -3.24 0.94
C PHE A 200 -0.74 -3.90 2.32
N PHE A 201 0.27 -3.88 3.17
CA PHE A 201 0.16 -4.37 4.54
C PHE A 201 -0.89 -3.60 5.33
N GLY A 202 -0.90 -2.26 5.27
CA GLY A 202 -1.93 -1.42 5.89
C GLY A 202 -3.33 -1.75 5.38
N ALA A 203 -3.50 -1.86 4.06
CA ALA A 203 -4.77 -2.21 3.42
C ALA A 203 -5.24 -3.63 3.80
N ALA A 204 -4.32 -4.60 3.91
CA ALA A 204 -4.65 -5.94 4.35
C ALA A 204 -5.13 -5.96 5.82
N MET A 205 -4.54 -5.15 6.68
CA MET A 205 -4.94 -5.03 8.08
C MET A 205 -6.34 -4.43 8.26
N LEU A 206 -6.83 -3.66 7.29
CA LEU A 206 -8.23 -3.22 7.28
C LEU A 206 -9.21 -4.39 7.25
N LYS A 207 -8.95 -5.40 6.43
CA LYS A 207 -9.78 -6.61 6.37
C LYS A 207 -9.79 -7.38 7.68
N GLU A 208 -8.71 -7.27 8.45
CA GLU A 208 -8.57 -7.87 9.78
C GLU A 208 -9.17 -6.99 10.90
N GLY A 209 -9.75 -5.84 10.55
CA GLY A 209 -10.32 -4.88 11.50
C GLY A 209 -9.28 -4.14 12.33
N ASN A 210 -8.04 -4.05 11.87
CA ASN A 210 -6.96 -3.29 12.51
C ASN A 210 -6.71 -1.98 11.75
N TYR A 211 -7.55 -0.98 12.01
CA TYR A 211 -7.58 0.28 11.29
C TYR A 211 -6.40 1.21 11.59
N GLN A 212 -5.76 1.07 12.76
CA GLN A 212 -4.68 1.97 13.20
C GLN A 212 -3.42 1.85 12.33
N ILE A 213 -3.14 0.66 11.81
CA ILE A 213 -2.00 0.44 10.92
C ILE A 213 -2.22 1.19 9.60
N MET A 214 -3.44 1.14 9.06
CA MET A 214 -3.76 1.94 7.87
C MET A 214 -3.74 3.43 8.17
N GLY A 215 -4.21 3.88 9.32
CA GLY A 215 -4.17 5.28 9.75
C GLY A 215 -2.74 5.85 9.79
N ALA A 216 -1.77 5.07 10.29
CA ALA A 216 -0.37 5.45 10.26
C ALA A 216 0.18 5.54 8.82
N CYS A 217 -0.12 4.55 7.98
CA CYS A 217 0.25 4.57 6.56
C CYS A 217 -0.39 5.76 5.83
N ALA A 218 -1.67 6.01 6.07
CA ALA A 218 -2.45 7.07 5.43
C ALA A 218 -1.88 8.47 5.71
N ALA A 219 -1.45 8.73 6.95
CA ALA A 219 -0.77 9.97 7.31
C ALA A 219 0.60 10.11 6.64
N ALA A 220 1.33 9.00 6.50
CA ALA A 220 2.65 8.97 5.89
C ALA A 220 2.62 9.19 4.36
N ILE A 221 1.58 8.70 3.68
CA ILE A 221 1.46 8.71 2.21
C ILE A 221 1.52 10.11 1.62
N CYS A 222 0.82 11.07 2.22
CA CYS A 222 0.73 12.44 1.71
C CYS A 222 1.88 13.34 2.15
N THR A 223 2.63 12.95 3.17
CA THR A 223 3.69 13.76 3.78
C THR A 223 4.83 14.09 2.82
N PRO A 224 5.38 13.19 1.97
CA PRO A 224 6.43 13.51 1.03
C PRO A 224 6.07 14.63 0.06
N PRO A 225 4.99 14.54 -0.73
CA PRO A 225 4.65 15.58 -1.70
C PRO A 225 4.21 16.89 -1.04
N LEU A 226 3.46 16.84 0.06
CA LEU A 226 3.08 18.04 0.82
C LEU A 226 4.30 18.74 1.40
N GLY A 227 5.24 17.97 1.97
CA GLY A 227 6.47 18.50 2.55
C GLY A 227 7.39 19.13 1.51
N MET A 228 7.58 18.50 0.37
CA MET A 228 8.36 19.05 -0.74
C MET A 228 7.71 20.32 -1.31
N GLY A 229 6.38 20.29 -1.52
CA GLY A 229 5.66 21.47 -1.96
C GLY A 229 5.76 22.63 -0.97
N LEU A 230 5.58 22.36 0.34
CA LEU A 230 5.74 23.38 1.37
C LEU A 230 7.18 23.92 1.41
N ALA A 231 8.18 23.07 1.25
CA ALA A 231 9.59 23.48 1.22
C ALA A 231 9.87 24.53 0.13
N THR A 232 9.30 24.33 -1.08
CA THR A 232 9.46 25.25 -2.21
C THR A 232 8.76 26.60 -1.96
N LEU A 233 7.69 26.62 -1.17
CA LEU A 233 6.98 27.85 -0.81
C LEU A 233 7.70 28.63 0.28
N LEU A 234 8.23 27.95 1.30
CA LEU A 234 8.87 28.58 2.47
C LEU A 234 10.19 29.26 2.12
N GLN A 235 11.00 28.68 1.25
CA GLN A 235 12.34 29.22 0.95
C GLN A 235 12.65 29.20 -0.55
N LYS A 236 11.92 30.01 -1.30
CA LYS A 236 11.93 30.07 -2.76
C LYS A 236 13.34 30.22 -3.37
N SER A 237 14.27 30.84 -2.67
CA SER A 237 15.63 31.05 -3.15
C SER A 237 16.49 29.79 -3.26
N LEU A 238 16.09 28.69 -2.62
CA LEU A 238 16.78 27.40 -2.68
C LEU A 238 16.30 26.52 -3.84
N TRP A 239 15.27 26.94 -4.57
CA TRP A 239 14.55 26.10 -5.52
C TRP A 239 14.48 26.77 -6.88
N SER A 240 14.72 26.00 -7.94
CA SER A 240 14.53 26.48 -9.33
C SER A 240 13.06 26.76 -9.63
N THR A 241 12.78 27.40 -10.75
CA THR A 241 11.39 27.64 -11.17
C THR A 241 10.67 26.33 -11.42
N GLU A 242 11.31 25.39 -12.08
CA GLU A 242 10.79 24.05 -12.39
C GLU A 242 10.49 23.26 -11.10
N GLU A 243 11.39 23.33 -10.11
CA GLU A 243 11.16 22.68 -8.80
C GLU A 243 9.98 23.32 -8.06
N ARG A 244 9.76 24.63 -8.17
CA ARG A 244 8.61 25.31 -7.55
C ARG A 244 7.30 24.91 -8.22
N ASP A 245 7.27 24.79 -9.53
CA ASP A 245 6.10 24.33 -10.27
C ASP A 245 5.79 22.87 -9.95
N ALA A 246 6.81 22.01 -9.86
CA ALA A 246 6.66 20.64 -9.37
C ALA A 246 6.16 20.61 -7.91
N GLY A 247 6.57 21.57 -7.07
CA GLY A 247 6.10 21.72 -5.70
C GLY A 247 4.60 21.98 -5.61
N LEU A 248 4.09 22.85 -6.45
CA LEU A 248 2.67 23.17 -6.52
C LEU A 248 1.84 21.94 -6.97
N ALA A 249 2.31 21.23 -7.99
CA ALA A 249 1.72 19.97 -8.42
C ALA A 249 1.78 18.91 -7.31
N GLY A 250 2.90 18.82 -6.59
CA GLY A 250 3.09 17.91 -5.45
C GLY A 250 2.09 18.17 -4.32
N ILE A 251 1.75 19.43 -4.01
CA ILE A 251 0.72 19.76 -3.02
C ILE A 251 -0.62 19.14 -3.42
N TRP A 252 -1.07 19.33 -4.65
CA TRP A 252 -2.33 18.74 -5.13
C TRP A 252 -2.31 17.21 -5.08
N MET A 253 -1.21 16.60 -5.50
CA MET A 253 -1.03 15.16 -5.41
C MET A 253 -1.07 14.67 -3.96
N GLY A 254 -0.42 15.38 -3.04
CA GLY A 254 -0.44 15.06 -1.61
C GLY A 254 -1.83 15.18 -0.99
N LEU A 255 -2.62 16.18 -1.36
CA LEU A 255 -3.99 16.36 -0.87
C LEU A 255 -4.89 15.18 -1.24
N ILE A 256 -4.67 14.55 -2.39
CA ILE A 256 -5.39 13.35 -2.82
C ILE A 256 -4.68 12.04 -2.47
N GLY A 257 -3.57 12.10 -1.71
CA GLY A 257 -2.88 10.91 -1.18
C GLY A 257 -2.01 10.17 -2.20
N ILE A 258 -1.32 10.90 -3.07
CA ILE A 258 -0.41 10.35 -4.08
C ILE A 258 1.03 10.69 -3.72
N THR A 259 1.79 9.71 -3.24
CA THR A 259 3.18 9.87 -2.77
C THR A 259 4.16 10.26 -3.89
N GLU A 260 3.85 9.83 -5.12
CA GLU A 260 4.65 10.04 -6.32
C GLU A 260 4.91 11.51 -6.66
N GLY A 261 4.14 12.44 -6.10
CA GLY A 261 4.38 13.88 -6.23
C GLY A 261 5.74 14.36 -5.72
N ALA A 262 6.44 13.54 -4.92
CA ALA A 262 7.81 13.83 -4.48
C ALA A 262 8.91 13.33 -5.43
N ILE A 263 8.59 12.50 -6.42
CA ILE A 263 9.58 11.87 -7.34
C ILE A 263 10.44 12.90 -8.07
N PRO A 264 9.94 14.00 -8.63
CA PRO A 264 10.79 14.96 -9.35
C PRO A 264 11.93 15.50 -8.48
N PHE A 265 11.67 15.73 -7.20
CA PHE A 265 12.66 16.23 -6.25
C PHE A 265 13.70 15.16 -5.89
N ALA A 266 13.26 13.94 -5.66
CA ALA A 266 14.15 12.83 -5.36
C ALA A 266 15.02 12.44 -6.56
N ALA A 267 14.52 12.59 -7.78
CA ALA A 267 15.31 12.41 -9.00
C ALA A 267 16.40 13.49 -9.16
N ALA A 268 16.11 14.73 -8.76
CA ALA A 268 17.07 15.83 -8.82
C ALA A 268 18.11 15.78 -7.68
N ASP A 269 17.71 15.42 -6.47
CA ASP A 269 18.59 15.44 -5.28
C ASP A 269 18.24 14.29 -4.29
N PRO A 270 18.53 13.03 -4.65
CA PRO A 270 18.13 11.89 -3.83
C PRO A 270 18.77 11.89 -2.44
N ILE A 271 19.99 12.38 -2.32
CA ILE A 271 20.79 12.34 -1.07
C ILE A 271 20.14 13.20 0.02
N ARG A 272 19.50 14.32 -0.32
CA ARG A 272 18.86 15.21 0.65
C ARG A 272 17.36 15.00 0.73
N VAL A 273 16.73 14.72 -0.40
CA VAL A 273 15.26 14.55 -0.46
C VAL A 273 14.82 13.28 0.25
N ILE A 274 15.41 12.11 -0.08
CA ILE A 274 14.95 10.83 0.48
C ILE A 274 15.03 10.81 2.02
N PRO A 275 16.13 11.18 2.68
CA PRO A 275 16.16 11.22 4.15
C PRO A 275 15.13 12.20 4.75
N SER A 276 14.90 13.35 4.09
CA SER A 276 13.95 14.36 4.58
C SER A 276 12.50 13.88 4.54
N ILE A 277 12.08 13.28 3.42
CA ILE A 277 10.73 12.75 3.27
C ILE A 277 10.51 11.52 4.17
N VAL A 278 11.52 10.67 4.32
CA VAL A 278 11.49 9.50 5.22
C VAL A 278 11.31 9.95 6.67
N ALA A 279 12.09 10.93 7.13
CA ALA A 279 11.97 11.46 8.48
C ALA A 279 10.59 12.05 8.75
N GLY A 280 10.08 12.90 7.83
CA GLY A 280 8.75 13.50 7.99
C GLY A 280 7.62 12.49 7.97
N SER A 281 7.66 11.51 7.07
CA SER A 281 6.65 10.46 7.01
C SER A 281 6.68 9.53 8.22
N ALA A 282 7.86 9.23 8.73
CA ALA A 282 8.00 8.49 9.99
C ALA A 282 7.38 9.25 11.17
N VAL A 283 7.62 10.56 11.25
CA VAL A 283 6.98 11.43 12.28
C VAL A 283 5.46 11.41 12.15
N ALA A 284 4.92 11.57 10.94
CA ALA A 284 3.47 11.52 10.70
C ALA A 284 2.88 10.17 11.14
N ALA A 285 3.51 9.06 10.72
CA ALA A 285 3.07 7.72 11.08
C ALA A 285 3.06 7.48 12.59
N VAL A 286 4.10 7.93 13.30
CA VAL A 286 4.19 7.80 14.77
C VAL A 286 3.09 8.60 15.47
N ILE A 287 2.86 9.86 15.08
CA ILE A 287 1.80 10.69 15.69
C ILE A 287 0.44 10.04 15.46
N ALA A 288 0.16 9.58 14.25
CA ALA A 288 -1.10 8.89 13.93
C ALA A 288 -1.28 7.60 14.75
N MET A 289 -0.24 6.77 14.85
CA MET A 289 -0.28 5.52 15.60
C MET A 289 -0.47 5.73 17.09
N VAL A 290 0.31 6.63 17.71
CA VAL A 290 0.21 6.97 19.15
C VAL A 290 -1.14 7.60 19.46
N GLY A 291 -1.64 8.43 18.56
CA GLY A 291 -2.97 9.03 18.67
C GLY A 291 -4.12 8.10 18.31
N LYS A 292 -3.84 6.81 18.06
CA LYS A 292 -4.83 5.76 17.74
C LYS A 292 -5.72 6.13 16.55
N VAL A 293 -5.16 6.80 15.56
CA VAL A 293 -5.86 7.15 14.33
C VAL A 293 -6.18 5.88 13.55
N GLY A 294 -7.47 5.56 13.42
CA GLY A 294 -7.95 4.48 12.55
C GLY A 294 -8.39 5.05 11.20
N ASP A 295 -7.97 4.45 10.11
CA ASP A 295 -8.49 4.77 8.78
C ASP A 295 -9.30 3.59 8.25
N HIS A 296 -10.54 3.85 7.88
CA HIS A 296 -11.49 2.85 7.39
C HIS A 296 -11.50 2.76 5.86
N ALA A 297 -10.70 3.56 5.16
CA ALA A 297 -10.53 3.52 3.72
C ALA A 297 -9.10 3.06 3.36
N PRO A 298 -8.92 2.15 2.40
CA PRO A 298 -7.58 1.74 1.97
C PRO A 298 -6.95 2.80 1.04
N HIS A 299 -6.75 3.98 1.57
CA HIS A 299 -6.13 5.12 0.89
C HIS A 299 -5.50 6.06 1.93
N GLY A 300 -4.82 7.13 1.51
CA GLY A 300 -4.19 8.07 2.44
C GLY A 300 -4.41 9.54 2.06
N GLY A 301 -3.87 10.44 2.89
CA GLY A 301 -3.95 11.87 2.66
C GLY A 301 -5.24 12.53 3.17
N PRO A 302 -5.35 13.87 3.04
CA PRO A 302 -6.52 14.62 3.49
C PRO A 302 -7.86 14.16 2.90
N ILE A 303 -7.86 13.57 1.71
CA ILE A 303 -9.09 13.12 1.03
C ILE A 303 -9.84 12.04 1.83
N VAL A 304 -9.15 11.23 2.65
CA VAL A 304 -9.79 10.20 3.48
C VAL A 304 -10.24 10.69 4.85
N LEU A 305 -10.07 11.98 5.16
CA LEU A 305 -10.42 12.56 6.46
C LEU A 305 -11.84 12.19 6.95
N PRO A 306 -12.88 12.08 6.09
CA PRO A 306 -14.20 11.64 6.52
C PRO A 306 -14.23 10.20 7.04
N ALA A 307 -13.37 9.33 6.54
CA ALA A 307 -13.28 7.91 6.89
C ALA A 307 -12.29 7.62 8.02
N VAL A 308 -11.73 8.66 8.66
CA VAL A 308 -10.70 8.53 9.69
C VAL A 308 -11.25 8.80 11.07
N ASP A 309 -10.88 7.94 12.03
CA ASP A 309 -11.08 8.19 13.46
C ASP A 309 -10.05 9.21 13.97
N HIS A 310 -10.40 9.92 15.05
CA HIS A 310 -9.50 10.93 15.64
C HIS A 310 -8.96 11.96 14.65
N ARG A 311 -9.84 12.53 13.83
CA ARG A 311 -9.54 13.43 12.69
C ARG A 311 -8.56 14.55 13.03
N LEU A 312 -8.67 15.16 14.22
CA LEU A 312 -7.75 16.23 14.65
C LEU A 312 -6.31 15.72 14.79
N VAL A 313 -6.13 14.52 15.35
CA VAL A 313 -4.81 13.90 15.48
C VAL A 313 -4.26 13.54 14.12
N TYR A 314 -5.10 13.05 13.21
CA TYR A 314 -4.71 12.76 11.84
C TYR A 314 -4.20 14.00 11.09
N VAL A 315 -4.92 15.12 11.19
CA VAL A 315 -4.49 16.40 10.61
C VAL A 315 -3.18 16.87 11.24
N LEU A 316 -3.05 16.80 12.58
CA LEU A 316 -1.82 17.13 13.27
C LEU A 316 -0.64 16.26 12.81
N ALA A 317 -0.86 14.95 12.61
CA ALA A 317 0.15 14.04 12.10
C ALA A 317 0.66 14.47 10.73
N ILE A 318 -0.26 14.72 9.79
CA ILE A 318 0.07 15.18 8.43
C ILE A 318 0.81 16.53 8.47
N VAL A 319 0.29 17.50 9.19
CA VAL A 319 0.88 18.84 9.27
C VAL A 319 2.29 18.78 9.87
N THR A 320 2.45 18.06 10.99
CA THR A 320 3.76 17.93 11.64
C THR A 320 4.77 17.22 10.75
N GLY A 321 4.39 16.11 10.11
CA GLY A 321 5.27 15.40 9.17
C GLY A 321 5.63 16.25 7.95
N THR A 322 4.66 16.98 7.40
CA THR A 322 4.86 17.92 6.28
C THR A 322 5.87 19.04 6.66
N ILE A 323 5.72 19.64 7.83
CA ILE A 323 6.63 20.67 8.35
C ILE A 323 8.02 20.06 8.59
N ALA A 324 8.10 18.87 9.21
CA ALA A 324 9.36 18.20 9.46
C ALA A 324 10.11 17.91 8.14
N THR A 325 9.42 17.44 7.11
CA THR A 325 9.98 17.25 5.76
C THR A 325 10.51 18.58 5.20
N ALA A 326 9.66 19.61 5.19
CA ALA A 326 10.01 20.91 4.61
C ALA A 326 11.21 21.58 5.26
N ILE A 327 11.25 21.55 6.60
CA ILE A 327 12.37 22.11 7.36
C ILE A 327 13.64 21.30 7.08
N SER A 328 13.57 19.97 7.16
CA SER A 328 14.72 19.09 6.97
C SER A 328 15.39 19.31 5.60
N ILE A 329 14.60 19.31 4.53
CA ILE A 329 15.17 19.49 3.18
C ILE A 329 15.73 20.90 2.98
N ASN A 330 15.04 21.94 3.44
CA ASN A 330 15.53 23.32 3.29
C ASN A 330 16.81 23.55 4.09
N LEU A 331 16.94 22.98 5.28
CA LEU A 331 18.19 23.05 6.07
C LEU A 331 19.35 22.33 5.34
N LEU A 332 19.09 21.14 4.79
CA LEU A 332 20.13 20.39 4.04
C LEU A 332 20.55 21.10 2.76
N LYS A 333 19.62 21.68 1.99
CA LYS A 333 19.93 22.48 0.79
C LYS A 333 20.70 23.76 1.14
N ALA A 334 20.25 24.49 2.17
CA ALA A 334 20.92 25.73 2.63
C ALA A 334 22.35 25.45 3.10
N ARG A 335 22.56 24.37 3.87
CA ARG A 335 23.92 23.97 4.29
C ARG A 335 24.81 23.64 3.12
N ASN A 336 24.30 22.93 2.13
CA ASN A 336 25.08 22.59 0.95
C ASN A 336 25.52 23.83 0.15
N ARG A 337 24.59 24.78 -0.06
CA ARG A 337 24.88 26.02 -0.78
C ARG A 337 26.01 26.79 -0.10
N ARG A 338 25.96 26.96 1.22
CA ARG A 338 27.03 27.64 1.99
C ARG A 338 28.38 26.93 1.86
N LEU A 339 28.39 25.58 1.76
CA LEU A 339 29.63 24.83 1.59
C LEU A 339 30.20 24.98 0.17
N THR A 340 29.35 25.14 -0.84
CA THR A 340 29.77 25.39 -2.22
C THR A 340 30.34 26.81 -2.34
N ASP A 341 29.61 27.80 -1.82
CA ASP A 341 30.05 29.21 -1.86
C ASP A 341 31.44 29.40 -1.20
N ARG A 342 31.66 28.77 -0.01
CA ARG A 342 32.99 28.80 0.64
C ARG A 342 34.10 28.16 -0.15
N ARG A 343 33.83 27.05 -0.83
CA ARG A 343 34.87 26.39 -1.68
C ARG A 343 35.22 27.20 -2.90
N GLU A 344 34.28 27.96 -3.46
CA GLU A 344 34.50 28.87 -4.55
C GLU A 344 35.32 30.09 -4.08
N GLU A 345 35.06 30.61 -2.88
CA GLU A 345 35.83 31.69 -2.27
C GLU A 345 37.26 31.25 -1.90
N GLU A 346 37.46 30.02 -1.46
CA GLU A 346 38.80 29.47 -1.16
C GLU A 346 39.62 29.13 -2.43
N ALA A 347 38.97 28.94 -3.57
CA ALA A 347 39.59 28.62 -4.84
C ALA A 347 39.89 29.85 -5.71
N ALA A 348 39.31 31.01 -5.38
CA ALA A 348 39.52 32.31 -6.07
C ALA A 348 40.62 33.12 -5.41
#